data_e5b445da313f3176e75925b7620dd9b9
#
_entry.id   e5b445da313f3176e75925b7620dd9b9
#
_cell.length_a   1.000
_cell.length_b   1.000
_cell.length_c   1.000
_cell.angle_alpha   90.00
_cell.angle_beta   90.00
_cell.angle_gamma   90.00
#
_symmetry.space_group_name_H-M   'P 1'
#
loop_
_entity.id
_entity.type
_entity.pdbx_description
1 polymer ?
#
loop_
_entity_poly.entity_id
_entity_poly.type
_entity_poly.pdbx_seq_one_letter_code
_entity_poly.pdbx_strand_id
1 'polypeptide(L)'
;MTNTNHGRRQPLPSLAIAAIGVVFGDIGTSPLYSLKEAFSPSHGIPLTDASILGVISLLFWAIVIVVGVKYVLFVMRADNNGEGGVLALMALSLRSFDHSSKAAGMLMMLGIFGACMFYGDAVITPAISVMSAVEGLQIAAPKLSHLVMPLTIVILILLFWIQRHGTALVGRLFGPIMVLWFLTIAVLGLMHIVQSPGVIAALNPYYAFSFMSAHVLQAYVVLGSVVLVLTGAEALYADMGHFGAQPIRVAWYVLVMPSLVLNYFGQGALLMHDPKAIENPFFLLAPDWALLPLVILSTVATVIASQAVISGAYSLTSQAIQLGYVPRMKILHTSELAIGQIYVPVVNWMLLFIIICIVISFKSSDNLAAAYGIAVTATMVITTVLACVVMVKVWNWNKLLVALIIALFMTVDLGFFGANLLKVEEGGWLPLGIGALLFFLLMTWFKGRMIVKERTAADGIPLMPFLQGLLAHPPHRVSGTAIYLTGSDTLVPVSLLHNLKHNKVLHERTIFLTFITRDIPYVNDEERVTVKGLDGGLYLVKAAYGFNETPDVKAVLLDIGRTHDMTFEIMDTSFFLARETVVPTQLPGMSVWRERVFAWMHQNAAKPTDFFSIPANRVVELGTKIEI
;
A
#
# COMPACT_ATOMS: atom_id res chain seq x y z
N MET A 1 13.28 -26.12 26.21
CA MET A 1 14.42 -25.33 25.65
C MET A 1 13.85 -24.23 24.81
N THR A 2 13.81 -23.06 25.37
CA THR A 2 13.25 -21.83 24.79
C THR A 2 14.17 -21.34 23.67
N ASN A 3 13.82 -21.65 22.43
CA ASN A 3 14.50 -21.09 21.27
C ASN A 3 13.86 -19.71 20.96
N THR A 4 14.17 -18.73 21.79
CA THR A 4 14.01 -17.31 21.44
C THR A 4 15.11 -16.97 20.43
N ASN A 5 14.85 -17.27 19.16
CA ASN A 5 15.61 -16.65 18.06
C ASN A 5 15.27 -15.16 18.03
N HIS A 6 15.81 -14.41 18.97
CA HIS A 6 16.02 -12.98 18.83
C HIS A 6 17.05 -12.82 17.70
N GLY A 7 16.54 -12.75 16.46
CA GLY A 7 17.33 -12.37 15.31
C GLY A 7 18.18 -11.15 15.72
N ARG A 8 19.50 -11.23 15.53
CA ARG A 8 20.42 -10.13 15.80
C ARG A 8 19.82 -8.85 15.23
N ARG A 9 19.43 -7.91 16.10
CA ARG A 9 18.94 -6.59 15.68
C ARG A 9 20.01 -6.03 14.76
N GLN A 10 19.67 -5.84 13.50
CA GLN A 10 20.61 -5.24 12.55
C GLN A 10 20.99 -3.85 13.08
N PRO A 11 22.26 -3.44 12.94
CA PRO A 11 22.70 -2.14 13.41
C PRO A 11 21.95 -1.02 12.67
N LEU A 12 21.62 0.06 13.39
CA LEU A 12 20.84 1.20 12.86
C LEU A 12 21.36 1.73 11.51
N PRO A 13 22.69 1.85 11.27
CA PRO A 13 23.19 2.30 9.96
C PRO A 13 22.82 1.36 8.82
N SER A 14 22.88 0.04 9.05
CA SER A 14 22.49 -0.96 8.03
C SER A 14 21.00 -0.86 7.66
N LEU A 15 20.14 -0.70 8.69
CA LEU A 15 18.70 -0.50 8.47
C LEU A 15 18.41 0.83 7.78
N ALA A 16 19.15 1.90 8.11
CA ALA A 16 19.00 3.20 7.45
C ALA A 16 19.39 3.14 5.97
N ILE A 17 20.50 2.46 5.62
CA ILE A 17 20.91 2.25 4.22
C ILE A 17 19.87 1.40 3.48
N ALA A 18 19.34 0.36 4.09
CA ALA A 18 18.29 -0.46 3.49
C ALA A 18 16.99 0.34 3.27
N ALA A 19 16.61 1.20 4.24
CA ALA A 19 15.49 2.12 4.11
C ALA A 19 15.69 3.12 2.96
N ILE A 20 16.92 3.67 2.78
CA ILE A 20 17.24 4.55 1.65
C ILE A 20 16.95 3.85 0.32
N GLY A 21 17.28 2.57 0.21
CA GLY A 21 17.10 1.79 -1.01
C GLY A 21 15.64 1.49 -1.38
N VAL A 22 14.75 1.39 -0.38
CA VAL A 22 13.37 0.96 -0.62
C VAL A 22 12.40 2.12 -0.41
N VAL A 23 12.47 2.78 0.75
CA VAL A 23 11.47 3.77 1.17
C VAL A 23 11.58 5.08 0.39
N PHE A 24 12.79 5.51 0.07
CA PHE A 24 13.06 6.83 -0.50
C PHE A 24 13.32 6.82 -2.02
N GLY A 25 12.99 5.71 -2.69
CA GLY A 25 13.15 5.61 -4.14
C GLY A 25 12.32 6.65 -4.89
N ASP A 26 11.04 6.69 -4.64
CA ASP A 26 10.08 7.54 -5.36
C ASP A 26 10.36 9.03 -5.10
N ILE A 27 10.44 9.45 -3.84
CA ILE A 27 10.76 10.84 -3.52
C ILE A 27 12.15 11.27 -4.03
N GLY A 28 13.09 10.30 -4.14
CA GLY A 28 14.42 10.53 -4.67
C GLY A 28 14.47 10.76 -6.18
N THR A 29 13.45 10.34 -6.93
CA THR A 29 13.38 10.52 -8.39
C THR A 29 12.54 11.72 -8.81
N SER A 30 11.81 12.36 -7.90
CA SER A 30 11.02 13.56 -8.18
C SER A 30 11.84 14.75 -8.75
N PRO A 31 13.16 14.94 -8.46
CA PRO A 31 13.94 16.00 -9.10
C PRO A 31 14.04 15.91 -10.63
N LEU A 32 13.79 14.74 -11.21
CA LEU A 32 13.85 14.52 -12.67
C LEU A 32 12.80 15.34 -13.44
N TYR A 33 11.65 15.62 -12.79
CA TYR A 33 10.49 16.19 -13.47
C TYR A 33 9.83 17.36 -12.73
N SER A 34 9.97 17.48 -11.40
CA SER A 34 9.16 18.41 -10.61
C SER A 34 9.43 19.89 -10.92
N LEU A 35 10.69 20.31 -11.05
CA LEU A 35 10.99 21.71 -11.33
C LEU A 35 10.68 22.07 -12.78
N LYS A 36 10.94 21.18 -13.73
CA LYS A 36 10.57 21.34 -15.13
C LYS A 36 9.06 21.56 -15.25
N GLU A 37 8.25 20.74 -14.60
CA GLU A 37 6.79 20.87 -14.60
C GLU A 37 6.32 22.17 -13.93
N ALA A 38 6.97 22.60 -12.84
CA ALA A 38 6.59 23.85 -12.18
C ALA A 38 6.70 25.08 -13.10
N PHE A 39 7.65 25.07 -14.03
CA PHE A 39 7.84 26.11 -15.03
C PHE A 39 7.33 25.73 -16.43
N SER A 40 6.41 24.76 -16.50
CA SER A 40 5.76 24.41 -17.76
C SER A 40 5.19 25.66 -18.46
N PRO A 41 5.34 25.80 -19.78
CA PRO A 41 4.80 26.93 -20.54
C PRO A 41 3.28 27.11 -20.35
N SER A 42 2.55 26.05 -20.08
CA SER A 42 1.11 26.08 -19.80
C SER A 42 0.75 26.88 -18.55
N HIS A 43 1.66 27.03 -17.59
CA HIS A 43 1.44 27.77 -16.35
C HIS A 43 1.61 29.31 -16.52
N GLY A 44 2.20 29.75 -17.62
CA GLY A 44 2.36 31.17 -17.95
C GLY A 44 3.24 31.95 -16.96
N ILE A 45 4.20 31.29 -16.29
CA ILE A 45 5.10 31.94 -15.33
C ILE A 45 6.33 32.44 -16.05
N PRO A 46 6.66 33.74 -15.91
CA PRO A 46 7.89 34.28 -16.48
C PRO A 46 9.10 33.72 -15.72
N LEU A 47 10.13 33.29 -16.46
CA LEU A 47 11.37 32.78 -15.89
C LEU A 47 12.25 33.95 -15.43
N THR A 48 11.92 34.53 -14.28
CA THR A 48 12.67 35.60 -13.62
C THR A 48 13.28 35.10 -12.32
N ASP A 49 14.33 35.76 -11.83
CA ASP A 49 14.95 35.42 -10.55
C ASP A 49 13.94 35.38 -9.40
N ALA A 50 13.01 36.32 -9.38
CA ALA A 50 11.96 36.41 -8.37
C ALA A 50 11.02 35.18 -8.43
N SER A 51 10.62 34.77 -9.65
CA SER A 51 9.79 33.56 -9.85
C SER A 51 10.54 32.29 -9.48
N ILE A 52 11.84 32.18 -9.87
CA ILE A 52 12.68 31.03 -9.53
C ILE A 52 12.84 30.91 -8.02
N LEU A 53 13.18 31.99 -7.32
CA LEU A 53 13.28 32.00 -5.86
C LEU A 53 11.96 31.64 -5.18
N GLY A 54 10.84 32.16 -5.70
CA GLY A 54 9.51 31.83 -5.21
C GLY A 54 9.16 30.36 -5.31
N VAL A 55 9.37 29.76 -6.49
CA VAL A 55 9.10 28.33 -6.73
C VAL A 55 10.02 27.46 -5.90
N ILE A 56 11.34 27.73 -5.88
CA ILE A 56 12.29 26.96 -5.04
C ILE A 56 11.93 27.06 -3.55
N SER A 57 11.51 28.23 -3.08
CA SER A 57 11.03 28.42 -1.71
C SER A 57 9.78 27.57 -1.43
N LEU A 58 8.81 27.51 -2.36
CA LEU A 58 7.62 26.64 -2.24
C LEU A 58 8.02 25.17 -2.17
N LEU A 59 8.91 24.68 -3.06
CA LEU A 59 9.40 23.31 -3.06
C LEU A 59 10.08 22.96 -1.71
N PHE A 60 10.96 23.84 -1.25
CA PHE A 60 11.67 23.65 0.02
C PHE A 60 10.71 23.53 1.21
N TRP A 61 9.81 24.49 1.37
CA TRP A 61 8.87 24.49 2.50
C TRP A 61 7.83 23.39 2.40
N ALA A 62 7.44 22.96 1.19
CA ALA A 62 6.59 21.79 1.00
C ALA A 62 7.28 20.52 1.50
N ILE A 63 8.55 20.28 1.14
CA ILE A 63 9.35 19.14 1.63
C ILE A 63 9.48 19.19 3.17
N VAL A 64 9.80 20.36 3.73
CA VAL A 64 9.98 20.50 5.18
C VAL A 64 8.67 20.26 5.93
N ILE A 65 7.59 20.93 5.55
CA ILE A 65 6.31 20.88 6.28
C ILE A 65 5.62 19.53 6.08
N VAL A 66 5.50 19.08 4.83
CA VAL A 66 4.71 17.88 4.54
C VAL A 66 5.53 16.63 4.83
N VAL A 67 6.66 16.44 4.19
CA VAL A 67 7.42 15.19 4.39
C VAL A 67 8.11 15.19 5.76
N GLY A 68 8.89 16.23 6.06
CA GLY A 68 9.67 16.28 7.30
C GLY A 68 8.80 16.34 8.55
N VAL A 69 7.88 17.32 8.62
CA VAL A 69 7.09 17.52 9.84
C VAL A 69 5.87 16.60 9.85
N LYS A 70 4.97 16.71 8.86
CA LYS A 70 3.71 15.96 8.89
C LYS A 70 3.94 14.44 8.86
N TYR A 71 4.67 13.90 7.87
CA TYR A 71 4.85 12.45 7.75
C TYR A 71 5.89 11.90 8.72
N VAL A 72 7.14 12.37 8.67
CA VAL A 72 8.26 11.79 9.42
C VAL A 72 8.15 12.03 10.94
N LEU A 73 7.66 13.20 11.38
CA LEU A 73 7.52 13.48 12.81
C LEU A 73 6.15 13.10 13.39
N PHE A 74 5.04 13.35 12.67
CA PHE A 74 3.69 13.13 13.20
C PHE A 74 3.07 11.83 12.75
N VAL A 75 2.86 11.61 11.44
CA VAL A 75 2.10 10.47 10.93
C VAL A 75 2.78 9.14 11.28
N MET A 76 4.11 9.06 11.18
CA MET A 76 4.86 7.87 11.60
C MET A 76 4.80 7.53 13.09
N ARG A 77 4.16 8.33 13.94
CA ARG A 77 3.84 7.96 15.33
C ARG A 77 2.53 7.18 15.43
N ALA A 78 1.67 7.30 14.40
CA ALA A 78 0.40 6.59 14.33
C ALA A 78 0.62 5.19 13.73
N ASP A 79 1.53 4.44 14.34
CA ASP A 79 1.80 3.06 13.98
C ASP A 79 0.78 2.10 14.63
N ASN A 80 0.38 1.10 13.88
CA ASN A 80 -0.42 0.01 14.37
C ASN A 80 0.51 -1.18 14.71
N ASN A 81 1.04 -1.23 15.93
CA ASN A 81 2.02 -2.23 16.38
C ASN A 81 3.23 -2.33 15.44
N GLY A 82 3.78 -1.17 15.04
CA GLY A 82 4.91 -1.06 14.14
C GLY A 82 4.56 -0.94 12.65
N GLU A 83 3.34 -1.25 12.23
CA GLU A 83 2.90 -1.14 10.83
C GLU A 83 2.29 0.22 10.52
N GLY A 84 2.54 0.71 9.30
CA GLY A 84 2.03 1.96 8.78
C GLY A 84 1.16 1.79 7.53
N GLY A 85 0.89 2.91 6.88
CA GLY A 85 0.04 2.98 5.69
C GLY A 85 -1.44 3.23 6.00
N VAL A 86 -2.20 3.61 4.97
CA VAL A 86 -3.57 4.09 5.13
C VAL A 86 -4.53 3.05 5.72
N LEU A 87 -4.38 1.76 5.38
CA LEU A 87 -5.22 0.69 5.94
C LEU A 87 -4.86 0.38 7.39
N ALA A 88 -3.57 0.40 7.75
CA ALA A 88 -3.14 0.23 9.14
C ALA A 88 -3.63 1.39 10.01
N LEU A 89 -3.56 2.63 9.50
CA LEU A 89 -4.08 3.82 10.16
C LEU A 89 -5.61 3.79 10.32
N MET A 90 -6.32 3.31 9.30
CA MET A 90 -7.76 3.08 9.36
C MET A 90 -8.10 2.05 10.44
N ALA A 91 -7.44 0.89 10.44
CA ALA A 91 -7.64 -0.16 11.44
C ALA A 91 -7.38 0.37 12.87
N LEU A 92 -6.29 1.14 13.06
CA LEU A 92 -5.98 1.78 14.33
C LEU A 92 -7.06 2.77 14.76
N SER A 93 -7.58 3.59 13.84
CA SER A 93 -8.64 4.57 14.13
C SER A 93 -9.97 3.88 14.51
N LEU A 94 -10.30 2.76 13.86
CA LEU A 94 -11.53 2.01 14.09
C LEU A 94 -11.60 1.32 15.46
N ARG A 95 -10.46 0.97 16.07
CA ARG A 95 -10.42 0.35 17.42
C ARG A 95 -11.15 1.17 18.50
N SER A 96 -11.26 2.48 18.31
CA SER A 96 -11.88 3.40 19.28
C SER A 96 -13.38 3.58 19.09
N PHE A 97 -13.97 2.88 18.13
CA PHE A 97 -15.40 2.98 17.81
C PHE A 97 -16.08 1.62 17.88
N ASP A 98 -17.36 1.63 18.20
CA ASP A 98 -18.20 0.47 17.97
C ASP A 98 -18.36 0.26 16.46
N HIS A 99 -18.08 -0.96 15.99
CA HIS A 99 -18.17 -1.34 14.58
C HIS A 99 -19.55 -1.11 13.95
N SER A 100 -20.60 -1.03 14.75
CA SER A 100 -21.97 -0.73 14.31
C SER A 100 -22.23 0.77 14.12
N SER A 101 -21.30 1.64 14.54
CA SER A 101 -21.51 3.09 14.50
C SER A 101 -21.38 3.66 13.09
N LYS A 102 -22.18 4.69 12.76
CA LYS A 102 -22.08 5.42 11.49
C LYS A 102 -20.69 6.03 11.29
N ALA A 103 -20.05 6.46 12.37
CA ALA A 103 -18.70 7.03 12.33
C ALA A 103 -17.66 5.99 11.90
N ALA A 104 -17.74 4.76 12.45
CA ALA A 104 -16.86 3.66 12.03
C ALA A 104 -17.05 3.34 10.53
N GLY A 105 -18.30 3.28 10.05
CA GLY A 105 -18.59 3.06 8.64
C GLY A 105 -18.02 4.16 7.73
N MET A 106 -18.08 5.44 8.16
CA MET A 106 -17.49 6.55 7.41
C MET A 106 -15.96 6.49 7.38
N LEU A 107 -15.31 6.22 8.51
CA LEU A 107 -13.85 6.08 8.59
C LEU A 107 -13.35 4.89 7.74
N MET A 108 -14.07 3.78 7.76
CA MET A 108 -13.79 2.63 6.91
C MET A 108 -13.87 2.99 5.43
N MET A 109 -14.95 3.64 4.98
CA MET A 109 -15.08 4.08 3.59
C MET A 109 -13.95 5.05 3.19
N LEU A 110 -13.59 5.96 4.08
CA LEU A 110 -12.50 6.92 3.85
C LEU A 110 -11.15 6.22 3.71
N GLY A 111 -10.84 5.25 4.59
CA GLY A 111 -9.59 4.48 4.50
C GLY A 111 -9.52 3.59 3.26
N ILE A 112 -10.63 2.94 2.88
CA ILE A 112 -10.72 2.17 1.63
C ILE A 112 -10.52 3.09 0.42
N PHE A 113 -11.13 4.28 0.42
CA PHE A 113 -10.93 5.24 -0.66
C PHE A 113 -9.47 5.72 -0.75
N GLY A 114 -8.82 5.97 0.39
CA GLY A 114 -7.38 6.28 0.43
C GLY A 114 -6.51 5.15 -0.14
N ALA A 115 -6.83 3.90 0.19
CA ALA A 115 -6.16 2.74 -0.40
C ALA A 115 -6.34 2.68 -1.92
N CYS A 116 -7.54 3.00 -2.43
CA CYS A 116 -7.79 3.06 -3.87
C CYS A 116 -7.01 4.19 -4.56
N MET A 117 -6.84 5.35 -3.91
CA MET A 117 -6.00 6.43 -4.42
C MET A 117 -4.53 6.04 -4.45
N PHE A 118 -4.03 5.30 -3.46
CA PHE A 118 -2.67 4.75 -3.47
C PHE A 118 -2.43 3.81 -4.67
N TYR A 119 -3.42 3.01 -5.08
CA TYR A 119 -3.29 2.23 -6.32
C TYR A 119 -3.26 3.12 -7.56
N GLY A 120 -3.98 4.24 -7.57
CA GLY A 120 -3.89 5.25 -8.62
C GLY A 120 -2.49 5.84 -8.74
N ASP A 121 -1.86 6.12 -7.61
CA ASP A 121 -0.45 6.51 -7.50
C ASP A 121 0.49 5.41 -8.00
N ALA A 122 0.31 4.18 -7.55
CA ALA A 122 1.13 3.03 -7.92
C ALA A 122 1.14 2.70 -9.42
N VAL A 123 0.15 3.18 -10.17
CA VAL A 123 0.08 3.03 -11.63
C VAL A 123 0.88 4.13 -12.34
N ILE A 124 0.87 5.36 -11.82
CA ILE A 124 1.51 6.51 -12.48
C ILE A 124 3.00 6.59 -12.16
N THR A 125 3.39 6.32 -10.91
CA THR A 125 4.78 6.45 -10.43
C THR A 125 5.81 5.69 -11.30
N PRO A 126 5.63 4.40 -11.65
CA PRO A 126 6.58 3.72 -12.51
C PRO A 126 6.64 4.30 -13.93
N ALA A 127 5.50 4.76 -14.46
CA ALA A 127 5.44 5.35 -15.79
C ALA A 127 6.23 6.65 -15.87
N ILE A 128 5.95 7.61 -14.97
CA ILE A 128 6.60 8.93 -14.99
C ILE A 128 8.08 8.83 -14.63
N SER A 129 8.44 8.05 -13.62
CA SER A 129 9.82 7.95 -13.14
C SER A 129 10.73 7.32 -14.18
N VAL A 130 10.34 6.18 -14.78
CA VAL A 130 11.17 5.54 -15.81
C VAL A 130 11.22 6.39 -17.06
N MET A 131 10.10 6.99 -17.49
CA MET A 131 10.05 7.82 -18.68
C MET A 131 10.93 9.06 -18.53
N SER A 132 10.85 9.78 -17.42
CA SER A 132 11.65 10.99 -17.17
C SER A 132 13.15 10.69 -17.10
N ALA A 133 13.56 9.54 -16.57
CA ALA A 133 14.96 9.12 -16.59
C ALA A 133 15.46 8.81 -18.00
N VAL A 134 14.65 8.10 -18.80
CA VAL A 134 15.00 7.74 -20.19
C VAL A 134 14.94 8.97 -21.11
N GLU A 135 14.11 9.97 -20.82
CA GLU A 135 14.09 11.26 -21.53
C GLU A 135 15.45 12.01 -21.46
N GLY A 136 16.28 11.71 -20.46
CA GLY A 136 17.65 12.19 -20.43
C GLY A 136 18.49 11.81 -21.65
N LEU A 137 18.12 10.76 -22.42
CA LEU A 137 18.73 10.44 -23.70
C LEU A 137 18.52 11.53 -24.76
N GLN A 138 17.46 12.34 -24.65
CA GLN A 138 17.22 13.44 -25.58
C GLN A 138 18.31 14.51 -25.45
N ILE A 139 18.84 14.68 -24.23
CA ILE A 139 19.94 15.62 -23.97
C ILE A 139 21.30 14.96 -24.24
N ALA A 140 21.54 13.73 -23.73
CA ALA A 140 22.80 13.04 -23.84
C ALA A 140 23.09 12.51 -25.25
N ALA A 141 22.09 12.09 -26.00
CA ALA A 141 22.17 11.51 -27.32
C ALA A 141 20.93 11.81 -28.17
N PRO A 142 20.77 13.03 -28.70
CA PRO A 142 19.53 13.48 -29.40
C PRO A 142 19.11 12.57 -30.57
N LYS A 143 20.07 11.89 -31.21
CA LYS A 143 19.79 10.93 -32.30
C LYS A 143 18.99 9.71 -31.83
N LEU A 144 19.00 9.40 -30.53
CA LEU A 144 18.29 8.27 -29.92
C LEU A 144 16.94 8.67 -29.29
N SER A 145 16.49 9.91 -29.47
CA SER A 145 15.24 10.41 -28.89
C SER A 145 14.00 9.56 -29.25
N HIS A 146 13.98 8.98 -30.46
CA HIS A 146 12.91 8.08 -30.90
C HIS A 146 12.83 6.76 -30.12
N LEU A 147 13.91 6.37 -29.41
CA LEU A 147 13.96 5.16 -28.59
C LEU A 147 13.45 5.35 -27.16
N VAL A 148 13.14 6.58 -26.72
CA VAL A 148 12.70 6.87 -25.35
C VAL A 148 11.47 6.03 -24.99
N MET A 149 10.41 6.09 -25.77
CA MET A 149 9.18 5.34 -25.50
C MET A 149 9.40 3.80 -25.57
N PRO A 150 9.99 3.23 -26.64
CA PRO A 150 10.28 1.79 -26.69
C PRO A 150 11.13 1.31 -25.51
N LEU A 151 12.18 2.06 -25.15
CA LEU A 151 13.07 1.71 -24.05
C LEU A 151 12.34 1.75 -22.70
N THR A 152 11.53 2.77 -22.47
CA THR A 152 10.66 2.87 -21.27
C THR A 152 9.77 1.63 -21.14
N ILE A 153 9.08 1.23 -22.22
CA ILE A 153 8.22 0.04 -22.22
C ILE A 153 9.03 -1.23 -21.93
N VAL A 154 10.17 -1.40 -22.56
CA VAL A 154 11.05 -2.57 -22.35
C VAL A 154 11.52 -2.63 -20.89
N ILE A 155 11.96 -1.52 -20.31
CA ILE A 155 12.39 -1.44 -18.90
C ILE A 155 11.23 -1.84 -17.96
N LEU A 156 10.04 -1.31 -18.21
CA LEU A 156 8.86 -1.63 -17.40
C LEU A 156 8.47 -3.11 -17.53
N ILE A 157 8.44 -3.68 -18.72
CA ILE A 157 8.17 -5.12 -18.92
C ILE A 157 9.19 -5.97 -18.16
N LEU A 158 10.48 -5.66 -18.27
CA LEU A 158 11.55 -6.38 -17.57
C LEU A 158 11.40 -6.25 -16.05
N LEU A 159 11.07 -5.07 -15.55
CA LEU A 159 10.84 -4.82 -14.14
C LEU A 159 9.71 -5.70 -13.59
N PHE A 160 8.56 -5.72 -14.25
CA PHE A 160 7.41 -6.51 -13.82
C PHE A 160 7.61 -8.03 -14.02
N TRP A 161 8.39 -8.42 -15.02
CA TRP A 161 8.73 -9.82 -15.25
C TRP A 161 9.67 -10.39 -14.16
N ILE A 162 10.60 -9.60 -13.66
CA ILE A 162 11.54 -9.99 -12.61
C ILE A 162 10.84 -10.14 -11.25
N GLN A 163 9.71 -9.46 -11.00
CA GLN A 163 9.00 -9.48 -9.70
C GLN A 163 8.76 -10.90 -9.17
N ARG A 164 8.40 -11.86 -10.04
CA ARG A 164 8.09 -13.24 -9.65
C ARG A 164 9.25 -14.00 -9.03
N HIS A 165 10.50 -13.59 -9.32
CA HIS A 165 11.70 -14.27 -8.83
C HIS A 165 12.17 -13.76 -7.46
N GLY A 166 11.49 -12.74 -6.93
CA GLY A 166 11.85 -12.07 -5.70
C GLY A 166 12.99 -11.07 -5.87
N THR A 167 13.01 -10.10 -5.00
CA THR A 167 13.98 -8.98 -5.03
C THR A 167 15.06 -9.12 -3.95
N ALA A 168 15.11 -10.23 -3.22
CA ALA A 168 15.99 -10.40 -2.07
C ALA A 168 17.48 -10.23 -2.40
N LEU A 169 17.92 -10.74 -3.56
CA LEU A 169 19.32 -10.61 -3.99
C LEU A 169 19.63 -9.20 -4.50
N VAL A 170 18.74 -8.66 -5.34
CA VAL A 170 18.89 -7.33 -5.96
C VAL A 170 18.64 -6.23 -4.92
N GLY A 171 17.72 -6.45 -3.98
CA GLY A 171 17.38 -5.51 -2.91
C GLY A 171 18.56 -5.12 -2.02
N ARG A 172 19.55 -6.00 -1.85
CA ARG A 172 20.79 -5.66 -1.12
C ARG A 172 21.62 -4.57 -1.79
N LEU A 173 21.49 -4.42 -3.11
CA LEU A 173 22.17 -3.40 -3.88
C LEU A 173 21.41 -2.07 -3.92
N PHE A 174 20.10 -2.08 -3.64
CA PHE A 174 19.26 -0.88 -3.71
C PHE A 174 19.77 0.22 -2.78
N GLY A 175 20.09 -0.12 -1.53
CA GLY A 175 20.62 0.84 -0.55
C GLY A 175 21.88 1.56 -1.05
N PRO A 176 22.97 0.84 -1.35
CA PRO A 176 24.20 1.43 -1.88
C PRO A 176 24.00 2.26 -3.18
N ILE A 177 23.19 1.77 -4.11
CA ILE A 177 22.90 2.49 -5.36
C ILE A 177 22.14 3.79 -5.06
N MET A 178 21.13 3.76 -4.21
CA MET A 178 20.38 4.96 -3.84
C MET A 178 21.19 5.94 -3.01
N VAL A 179 22.11 5.48 -2.17
CA VAL A 179 23.09 6.36 -1.51
C VAL A 179 23.96 7.07 -2.54
N LEU A 180 24.50 6.32 -3.53
CA LEU A 180 25.25 6.92 -4.64
C LEU A 180 24.41 7.94 -5.42
N TRP A 181 23.14 7.61 -5.69
CA TRP A 181 22.19 8.52 -6.33
C TRP A 181 22.03 9.82 -5.57
N PHE A 182 21.70 9.75 -4.26
CA PHE A 182 21.52 10.95 -3.43
C PHE A 182 22.78 11.80 -3.34
N LEU A 183 23.94 11.17 -3.20
CA LEU A 183 25.22 11.90 -3.20
C LEU A 183 25.48 12.56 -4.56
N THR A 184 25.19 11.88 -5.67
CA THR A 184 25.37 12.42 -7.02
C THR A 184 24.50 13.66 -7.24
N ILE A 185 23.20 13.59 -6.92
CA ILE A 185 22.30 14.74 -7.10
C ILE A 185 22.65 15.90 -6.16
N ALA A 186 23.16 15.61 -4.95
CA ALA A 186 23.63 16.64 -4.03
C ALA A 186 24.88 17.37 -4.55
N VAL A 187 25.85 16.62 -5.07
CA VAL A 187 27.08 17.20 -5.62
C VAL A 187 26.78 18.05 -6.85
N LEU A 188 25.96 17.55 -7.78
CA LEU A 188 25.55 18.30 -8.97
C LEU A 188 24.84 19.60 -8.59
N GLY A 189 23.93 19.53 -7.61
CA GLY A 189 23.24 20.72 -7.10
C GLY A 189 24.21 21.72 -6.49
N LEU A 190 25.12 21.25 -5.62
CA LEU A 190 26.08 22.10 -4.94
C LEU A 190 27.01 22.84 -5.91
N MET A 191 27.43 22.19 -6.99
CA MET A 191 28.27 22.82 -8.03
C MET A 191 27.65 24.08 -8.62
N HIS A 192 26.35 24.08 -8.87
CA HIS A 192 25.63 25.23 -9.44
C HIS A 192 25.26 26.27 -8.36
N ILE A 193 24.97 25.85 -7.13
CA ILE A 193 24.75 26.77 -6.00
C ILE A 193 26.00 27.64 -5.76
N VAL A 194 27.20 27.07 -5.86
CA VAL A 194 28.46 27.83 -5.71
C VAL A 194 28.62 28.88 -6.80
N GLN A 195 28.14 28.62 -8.04
CA GLN A 195 28.17 29.55 -9.17
C GLN A 195 27.13 30.68 -9.01
N SER A 196 25.95 30.38 -8.47
CA SER A 196 24.87 31.34 -8.28
C SER A 196 24.32 31.28 -6.84
N PRO A 197 25.09 31.74 -5.82
CA PRO A 197 24.72 31.57 -4.41
C PRO A 197 23.49 32.38 -4.00
N GLY A 198 23.01 33.31 -4.84
CA GLY A 198 21.77 34.05 -4.61
C GLY A 198 20.54 33.16 -4.44
N VAL A 199 20.56 31.94 -4.98
CA VAL A 199 19.45 30.97 -4.81
C VAL A 199 19.22 30.59 -3.35
N ILE A 200 20.22 30.68 -2.47
CA ILE A 200 20.10 30.37 -1.03
C ILE A 200 19.07 31.28 -0.36
N ALA A 201 18.80 32.47 -0.90
CA ALA A 201 17.75 33.35 -0.42
C ALA A 201 16.36 32.68 -0.38
N ALA A 202 16.11 31.67 -1.24
CA ALA A 202 14.86 30.88 -1.26
C ALA A 202 14.59 30.08 0.05
N LEU A 203 15.57 29.93 0.96
CA LEU A 203 15.32 29.42 2.30
C LEU A 203 14.36 30.32 3.10
N ASN A 204 14.32 31.62 2.80
CA ASN A 204 13.39 32.53 3.43
C ASN A 204 11.97 32.34 2.85
N PRO A 205 10.97 31.98 3.68
CA PRO A 205 9.59 31.78 3.23
C PRO A 205 8.96 33.04 2.61
N TYR A 206 9.55 34.21 2.83
CA TYR A 206 9.11 35.46 2.20
C TYR A 206 9.01 35.33 0.67
N TYR A 207 9.94 34.64 0.02
CA TYR A 207 9.92 34.46 -1.45
C TYR A 207 8.73 33.63 -1.92
N ALA A 208 8.36 32.58 -1.18
CA ALA A 208 7.15 31.81 -1.45
C ALA A 208 5.88 32.69 -1.33
N PHE A 209 5.77 33.47 -0.22
CA PHE A 209 4.63 34.37 -0.02
C PHE A 209 4.59 35.48 -1.05
N SER A 210 5.72 36.10 -1.37
CA SER A 210 5.83 37.15 -2.40
C SER A 210 5.40 36.64 -3.76
N PHE A 211 5.83 35.45 -4.17
CA PHE A 211 5.42 34.82 -5.41
C PHE A 211 3.93 34.50 -5.44
N MET A 212 3.40 33.93 -4.36
CA MET A 212 1.96 33.63 -4.26
C MET A 212 1.09 34.90 -4.30
N SER A 213 1.55 36.00 -3.70
CA SER A 213 0.80 37.26 -3.69
C SER A 213 0.89 38.02 -5.01
N ALA A 214 2.02 37.94 -5.71
CA ALA A 214 2.23 38.63 -7.00
C ALA A 214 1.52 37.94 -8.16
N HIS A 215 1.38 36.62 -8.11
CA HIS A 215 0.87 35.78 -9.20
C HIS A 215 -0.17 34.77 -8.69
N VAL A 216 -1.24 35.23 -8.05
CA VAL A 216 -2.19 34.41 -7.29
C VAL A 216 -2.69 33.20 -8.07
N LEU A 217 -3.16 33.39 -9.31
CA LEU A 217 -3.71 32.28 -10.12
C LEU A 217 -2.62 31.33 -10.61
N GLN A 218 -1.53 31.89 -11.16
CA GLN A 218 -0.39 31.09 -11.65
C GLN A 218 0.29 30.34 -10.51
N ALA A 219 0.50 31.01 -9.38
CA ALA A 219 1.08 30.37 -8.18
C ALA A 219 0.21 29.22 -7.65
N TYR A 220 -1.12 29.37 -7.73
CA TYR A 220 -2.03 28.30 -7.36
C TYR A 220 -1.93 27.09 -8.30
N VAL A 221 -1.80 27.32 -9.60
CA VAL A 221 -1.54 26.23 -10.58
C VAL A 221 -0.19 25.56 -10.30
N VAL A 222 0.88 26.36 -10.06
CA VAL A 222 2.21 25.83 -9.70
C VAL A 222 2.20 25.04 -8.42
N LEU A 223 1.36 25.40 -7.45
CA LEU A 223 1.19 24.62 -6.23
C LEU A 223 0.79 23.18 -6.55
N GLY A 224 0.02 22.95 -7.62
CA GLY A 224 -0.27 21.61 -8.13
C GLY A 224 0.99 20.85 -8.60
N SER A 225 1.96 21.54 -9.21
CA SER A 225 3.24 20.92 -9.62
C SER A 225 4.22 20.77 -8.44
N VAL A 226 4.15 21.64 -7.43
CA VAL A 226 4.92 21.53 -6.19
C VAL A 226 4.62 20.19 -5.47
N VAL A 227 3.41 19.66 -5.61
CA VAL A 227 3.04 18.35 -5.03
C VAL A 227 3.96 17.22 -5.52
N LEU A 228 4.52 17.34 -6.72
CA LEU A 228 5.40 16.31 -7.27
C LEU A 228 6.66 16.03 -6.42
N VAL A 229 7.12 17.02 -5.63
CA VAL A 229 8.24 16.80 -4.69
C VAL A 229 7.84 16.06 -3.41
N LEU A 230 6.53 15.86 -3.21
CA LEU A 230 5.95 15.19 -2.04
C LEU A 230 5.58 13.73 -2.34
N THR A 231 5.70 13.31 -3.60
CA THR A 231 5.42 11.93 -4.02
C THR A 231 6.30 10.96 -3.25
N GLY A 232 5.77 9.78 -2.91
CA GLY A 232 6.47 8.82 -2.05
C GLY A 232 6.33 9.05 -0.54
N ALA A 233 5.72 10.17 -0.08
CA ALA A 233 5.50 10.40 1.34
C ALA A 233 4.55 9.35 1.97
N GLU A 234 3.53 8.90 1.23
CA GLU A 234 2.64 7.82 1.66
C GLU A 234 3.35 6.46 1.66
N ALA A 235 4.19 6.19 0.65
CA ALA A 235 5.00 4.98 0.60
C ALA A 235 5.97 4.89 1.79
N LEU A 236 6.58 6.01 2.19
CA LEU A 236 7.41 6.13 3.38
C LEU A 236 6.67 5.68 4.66
N TYR A 237 5.41 6.06 4.80
CA TYR A 237 4.58 5.65 5.92
C TYR A 237 4.16 4.18 5.81
N ALA A 238 3.84 3.69 4.60
CA ALA A 238 3.47 2.31 4.36
C ALA A 238 4.61 1.32 4.66
N ASP A 239 5.85 1.68 4.28
CA ASP A 239 7.03 0.83 4.45
C ASP A 239 7.62 0.86 5.87
N MET A 240 7.02 1.64 6.77
CA MET A 240 7.50 1.75 8.16
C MET A 240 7.54 0.39 8.86
N GLY A 241 6.63 -0.53 8.53
CA GLY A 241 6.59 -1.88 9.10
C GLY A 241 7.86 -2.71 8.85
N HIS A 242 8.53 -2.48 7.73
CA HIS A 242 9.71 -3.24 7.35
C HIS A 242 11.02 -2.75 7.99
N PHE A 243 11.15 -1.46 8.20
CA PHE A 243 12.41 -0.84 8.66
C PHE A 243 12.32 -0.21 10.05
N GLY A 244 11.13 0.10 10.51
CA GLY A 244 10.87 0.87 11.71
C GLY A 244 11.03 2.39 11.50
N ALA A 245 10.42 3.18 12.38
CA ALA A 245 10.39 4.64 12.26
C ALA A 245 11.78 5.30 12.44
N GLN A 246 12.64 4.75 13.28
CA GLN A 246 13.92 5.39 13.59
C GLN A 246 14.94 5.36 12.43
N PRO A 247 15.18 4.22 11.74
CA PRO A 247 16.03 4.18 10.53
C PRO A 247 15.55 5.12 9.44
N ILE A 248 14.24 5.20 9.21
CA ILE A 248 13.64 6.09 8.22
C ILE A 248 13.89 7.56 8.57
N ARG A 249 13.69 7.96 9.83
CA ARG A 249 13.97 9.32 10.30
C ARG A 249 15.44 9.72 10.12
N VAL A 250 16.36 8.83 10.49
CA VAL A 250 17.79 9.07 10.31
C VAL A 250 18.13 9.22 8.83
N ALA A 251 17.68 8.31 7.97
CA ALA A 251 17.90 8.38 6.53
C ALA A 251 17.38 9.69 5.93
N TRP A 252 16.18 10.12 6.33
CA TRP A 252 15.55 11.35 5.85
C TRP A 252 16.37 12.59 6.19
N TYR A 253 16.65 12.80 7.48
CA TYR A 253 17.30 14.06 7.91
C TYR A 253 18.79 14.11 7.61
N VAL A 254 19.49 12.96 7.56
CA VAL A 254 20.96 12.94 7.36
C VAL A 254 21.34 12.97 5.89
N LEU A 255 20.59 12.28 5.00
CA LEU A 255 20.99 12.16 3.61
C LEU A 255 19.91 12.64 2.64
N VAL A 256 18.70 12.10 2.71
CA VAL A 256 17.70 12.25 1.65
C VAL A 256 17.24 13.70 1.50
N MET A 257 16.74 14.30 2.57
CA MET A 257 16.27 15.70 2.55
C MET A 257 17.39 16.69 2.17
N PRO A 258 18.60 16.65 2.76
CA PRO A 258 19.68 17.52 2.34
C PRO A 258 20.03 17.37 0.85
N SER A 259 20.09 16.15 0.32
CA SER A 259 20.40 15.89 -1.07
C SER A 259 19.34 16.45 -2.03
N LEU A 260 18.07 16.27 -1.70
CA LEU A 260 16.95 16.82 -2.47
C LEU A 260 16.97 18.35 -2.47
N VAL A 261 17.16 18.97 -1.31
CA VAL A 261 17.23 20.43 -1.18
C VAL A 261 18.40 20.99 -2.00
N LEU A 262 19.60 20.41 -1.87
CA LEU A 262 20.76 20.82 -2.66
C LEU A 262 20.49 20.69 -4.16
N ASN A 263 19.81 19.63 -4.59
CA ASN A 263 19.51 19.43 -6.01
C ASN A 263 18.50 20.46 -6.52
N TYR A 264 17.38 20.69 -5.84
CA TYR A 264 16.39 21.68 -6.25
C TYR A 264 16.95 23.12 -6.26
N PHE A 265 17.75 23.46 -5.26
CA PHE A 265 18.47 24.74 -5.23
C PHE A 265 19.49 24.84 -6.38
N GLY A 266 20.19 23.75 -6.68
CA GLY A 266 21.12 23.69 -7.83
C GLY A 266 20.42 23.88 -9.17
N GLN A 267 19.27 23.24 -9.37
CA GLN A 267 18.45 23.45 -10.57
C GLN A 267 17.96 24.92 -10.65
N GLY A 268 17.54 25.50 -9.52
CA GLY A 268 17.18 26.92 -9.46
C GLY A 268 18.37 27.85 -9.78
N ALA A 269 19.55 27.56 -9.23
CA ALA A 269 20.78 28.29 -9.51
C ALA A 269 21.17 28.23 -10.99
N LEU A 270 21.04 27.05 -11.63
CA LEU A 270 21.25 26.86 -13.04
C LEU A 270 20.30 27.73 -13.88
N LEU A 271 19.01 27.73 -13.56
CA LEU A 271 18.00 28.52 -14.28
C LEU A 271 18.22 30.04 -14.13
N MET A 272 18.74 30.52 -12.99
CA MET A 272 19.12 31.93 -12.80
C MET A 272 20.33 32.32 -13.66
N HIS A 273 21.24 31.36 -13.94
CA HIS A 273 22.42 31.60 -14.76
C HIS A 273 22.14 31.40 -16.25
N ASP A 274 21.46 30.32 -16.62
CA ASP A 274 21.07 30.00 -17.99
C ASP A 274 19.59 29.63 -18.09
N PRO A 275 18.72 30.57 -18.46
CA PRO A 275 17.29 30.32 -18.62
C PRO A 275 16.93 29.26 -19.67
N LYS A 276 17.82 28.94 -20.63
CA LYS A 276 17.58 27.90 -21.64
C LYS A 276 17.59 26.49 -21.01
N ALA A 277 18.23 26.35 -19.86
CA ALA A 277 18.27 25.07 -19.14
C ALA A 277 16.87 24.58 -18.68
N ILE A 278 15.81 25.38 -18.86
CA ILE A 278 14.43 24.98 -18.58
C ILE A 278 13.96 23.78 -19.42
N GLU A 279 14.60 23.52 -20.56
CA GLU A 279 14.30 22.35 -21.38
C GLU A 279 14.42 21.05 -20.59
N ASN A 280 15.48 20.93 -19.79
CA ASN A 280 15.66 19.82 -18.84
C ASN A 280 16.61 20.24 -17.71
N PRO A 281 16.12 20.94 -16.67
CA PRO A 281 16.98 21.51 -15.62
C PRO A 281 17.80 20.47 -14.89
N PHE A 282 17.28 19.25 -14.72
CA PHE A 282 17.95 18.19 -13.98
C PHE A 282 19.17 17.65 -14.73
N PHE A 283 19.02 17.22 -15.98
CA PHE A 283 20.14 16.63 -16.74
C PHE A 283 21.18 17.68 -17.11
N LEU A 284 20.79 18.92 -17.33
CA LEU A 284 21.71 20.02 -17.62
C LEU A 284 22.53 20.51 -16.40
N LEU A 285 22.28 19.98 -15.19
CA LEU A 285 23.22 20.12 -14.06
C LEU A 285 24.53 19.39 -14.30
N ALA A 286 24.53 18.34 -15.11
CA ALA A 286 25.70 17.51 -15.31
C ALA A 286 26.61 18.09 -16.41
N PRO A 287 27.95 18.04 -16.25
CA PRO A 287 28.85 18.32 -17.32
C PRO A 287 28.74 17.25 -18.42
N ASP A 288 29.07 17.60 -19.67
CA ASP A 288 28.87 16.75 -20.87
C ASP A 288 29.37 15.31 -20.70
N TRP A 289 30.52 15.13 -20.05
CA TRP A 289 31.11 13.80 -19.84
C TRP A 289 30.30 12.95 -18.84
N ALA A 290 29.53 13.57 -17.96
CA ALA A 290 28.76 12.89 -16.93
C ALA A 290 27.30 12.66 -17.33
N LEU A 291 26.81 13.23 -18.43
CA LEU A 291 25.42 13.11 -18.88
C LEU A 291 24.99 11.66 -19.07
N LEU A 292 25.75 10.87 -19.86
CA LEU A 292 25.38 9.47 -20.10
C LEU A 292 25.44 8.61 -18.81
N PRO A 293 26.49 8.69 -17.97
CA PRO A 293 26.52 8.06 -16.66
C PRO A 293 25.32 8.47 -15.78
N LEU A 294 24.92 9.74 -15.80
CA LEU A 294 23.76 10.23 -15.03
C LEU A 294 22.44 9.64 -15.55
N VAL A 295 22.25 9.53 -16.87
CA VAL A 295 21.08 8.87 -17.48
C VAL A 295 21.00 7.39 -17.06
N ILE A 296 22.12 6.69 -17.04
CA ILE A 296 22.15 5.28 -16.59
C ILE A 296 21.82 5.20 -15.10
N LEU A 297 22.44 6.03 -14.27
CA LEU A 297 22.21 6.02 -12.82
C LEU A 297 20.78 6.43 -12.48
N SER A 298 20.22 7.44 -13.14
CA SER A 298 18.82 7.85 -12.95
C SER A 298 17.85 6.75 -13.37
N THR A 299 18.12 6.05 -14.49
CA THR A 299 17.30 4.91 -14.93
C THR A 299 17.31 3.79 -13.90
N VAL A 300 18.48 3.44 -13.34
CA VAL A 300 18.58 2.44 -12.27
C VAL A 300 17.84 2.91 -11.01
N ALA A 301 17.99 4.17 -10.62
CA ALA A 301 17.29 4.75 -9.48
C ALA A 301 15.76 4.70 -9.66
N THR A 302 15.25 5.01 -10.86
CA THR A 302 13.81 4.95 -11.16
C THR A 302 13.26 3.52 -11.23
N VAL A 303 14.05 2.54 -11.64
CA VAL A 303 13.71 1.12 -11.53
C VAL A 303 13.57 0.71 -10.06
N ILE A 304 14.48 1.16 -9.19
CA ILE A 304 14.40 0.91 -7.75
C ILE A 304 13.17 1.60 -7.14
N ALA A 305 12.91 2.85 -7.50
CA ALA A 305 11.74 3.60 -7.08
C ALA A 305 10.43 2.89 -7.46
N SER A 306 10.32 2.46 -8.72
CA SER A 306 9.17 1.72 -9.23
C SER A 306 8.98 0.40 -8.49
N GLN A 307 10.07 -0.31 -8.18
CA GLN A 307 10.04 -1.54 -7.40
C GLN A 307 9.42 -1.33 -6.01
N ALA A 308 9.77 -0.26 -5.32
CA ALA A 308 9.25 0.06 -3.99
C ALA A 308 7.73 0.28 -4.03
N VAL A 309 7.24 1.07 -4.97
CA VAL A 309 5.81 1.34 -5.13
C VAL A 309 5.01 0.09 -5.49
N ILE A 310 5.55 -0.77 -6.39
CA ILE A 310 4.94 -2.05 -6.75
C ILE A 310 4.83 -2.97 -5.51
N SER A 311 5.91 -3.06 -4.71
CA SER A 311 5.90 -3.84 -3.47
C SER A 311 4.89 -3.29 -2.46
N GLY A 312 4.78 -1.97 -2.34
CA GLY A 312 3.76 -1.29 -1.54
C GLY A 312 2.33 -1.67 -1.96
N ALA A 313 2.06 -1.74 -3.27
CA ALA A 313 0.77 -2.18 -3.79
C ALA A 313 0.46 -3.65 -3.44
N TYR A 314 1.46 -4.55 -3.44
CA TYR A 314 1.26 -5.93 -2.99
C TYR A 314 0.97 -6.01 -1.49
N SER A 315 1.71 -5.28 -0.66
CA SER A 315 1.49 -5.22 0.78
C SER A 315 0.09 -4.69 1.11
N LEU A 316 -0.33 -3.63 0.44
CA LEU A 316 -1.68 -3.07 0.57
C LEU A 316 -2.75 -4.09 0.13
N THR A 317 -2.51 -4.84 -0.97
CA THR A 317 -3.40 -5.92 -1.42
C THR A 317 -3.53 -7.01 -0.36
N SER A 318 -2.42 -7.45 0.23
CA SER A 318 -2.42 -8.47 1.28
C SER A 318 -3.21 -8.01 2.50
N GLN A 319 -2.97 -6.80 2.97
CA GLN A 319 -3.74 -6.21 4.08
C GLN A 319 -5.24 -6.13 3.75
N ALA A 320 -5.60 -5.69 2.54
CA ALA A 320 -6.99 -5.60 2.09
C ALA A 320 -7.69 -6.96 2.01
N ILE A 321 -6.97 -8.03 1.61
CA ILE A 321 -7.47 -9.41 1.59
C ILE A 321 -7.74 -9.89 3.03
N GLN A 322 -6.79 -9.71 3.94
CA GLN A 322 -6.90 -10.16 5.32
C GLN A 322 -8.00 -9.40 6.08
N LEU A 323 -8.13 -8.10 5.83
CA LEU A 323 -9.22 -7.28 6.38
C LEU A 323 -10.58 -7.56 5.70
N GLY A 324 -10.62 -8.38 4.64
CA GLY A 324 -11.86 -8.79 3.98
C GLY A 324 -12.44 -7.79 2.99
N TYR A 325 -11.69 -6.77 2.57
CA TYR A 325 -12.12 -5.76 1.58
C TYR A 325 -11.91 -6.19 0.13
N VAL A 326 -11.11 -7.23 -0.12
CA VAL A 326 -10.78 -7.75 -1.45
C VAL A 326 -10.97 -9.27 -1.46
N PRO A 327 -11.36 -9.89 -2.58
CA PRO A 327 -11.38 -11.35 -2.71
C PRO A 327 -10.02 -11.97 -2.37
N ARG A 328 -10.03 -13.19 -1.87
CA ARG A 328 -8.81 -13.95 -1.68
C ARG A 328 -8.09 -14.10 -3.01
N MET A 329 -6.82 -13.75 -3.04
CA MET A 329 -5.92 -13.92 -4.19
C MET A 329 -4.74 -14.78 -3.79
N LYS A 330 -4.07 -15.38 -4.77
CA LYS A 330 -2.84 -16.13 -4.53
C LYS A 330 -1.72 -15.15 -4.17
N ILE A 331 -1.19 -15.29 -2.96
CA ILE A 331 -0.02 -14.55 -2.48
C ILE A 331 1.14 -15.52 -2.48
N LEU A 332 2.26 -15.14 -3.08
CA LEU A 332 3.49 -15.93 -3.10
C LEU A 332 4.55 -15.19 -2.28
N HIS A 333 5.12 -15.89 -1.29
CA HIS A 333 6.27 -15.40 -0.56
C HIS A 333 7.54 -15.65 -1.39
N THR A 334 8.26 -14.59 -1.72
CA THR A 334 9.44 -14.67 -2.60
C THR A 334 10.75 -14.81 -1.82
N SER A 335 10.71 -14.73 -0.49
CA SER A 335 11.86 -14.92 0.40
C SER A 335 11.45 -15.62 1.68
N GLU A 336 12.19 -16.66 2.06
CA GLU A 336 12.02 -17.35 3.36
C GLU A 336 12.59 -16.51 4.53
N LEU A 337 13.54 -15.63 4.26
CA LEU A 337 14.23 -14.82 5.27
C LEU A 337 13.57 -13.46 5.52
N ALA A 338 12.79 -12.98 4.56
CA ALA A 338 12.11 -11.68 4.63
C ALA A 338 10.60 -11.89 4.43
N ILE A 339 9.89 -12.11 5.54
CA ILE A 339 8.45 -12.44 5.57
C ILE A 339 7.59 -11.38 4.84
N GLY A 340 8.07 -10.13 4.74
CA GLY A 340 7.36 -9.04 4.06
C GLY A 340 7.52 -9.01 2.52
N GLN A 341 8.36 -9.87 1.92
CA GLN A 341 8.51 -9.90 0.46
C GLN A 341 7.47 -10.82 -0.17
N ILE A 342 6.38 -10.21 -0.60
CA ILE A 342 5.25 -10.89 -1.22
C ILE A 342 5.11 -10.52 -2.70
N TYR A 343 4.55 -11.44 -3.48
CA TYR A 343 4.22 -11.25 -4.89
C TYR A 343 2.77 -11.66 -5.15
N VAL A 344 2.00 -10.79 -5.76
CA VAL A 344 0.59 -11.03 -6.11
C VAL A 344 0.44 -11.02 -7.62
N PRO A 345 0.41 -12.20 -8.28
CA PRO A 345 0.47 -12.31 -9.75
C PRO A 345 -0.60 -11.49 -10.49
N VAL A 346 -1.84 -11.52 -9.99
CA VAL A 346 -2.97 -10.81 -10.62
C VAL A 346 -2.72 -9.30 -10.61
N VAL A 347 -2.31 -8.76 -9.46
CA VAL A 347 -2.03 -7.32 -9.32
C VAL A 347 -0.83 -6.92 -10.17
N ASN A 348 0.22 -7.74 -10.21
CA ASN A 348 1.41 -7.49 -11.02
C ASN A 348 1.07 -7.28 -12.51
N TRP A 349 0.37 -8.23 -13.10
CA TRP A 349 0.05 -8.17 -14.53
C TRP A 349 -0.98 -7.10 -14.86
N MET A 350 -1.93 -6.86 -13.95
CA MET A 350 -2.91 -5.78 -14.08
C MET A 350 -2.22 -4.40 -14.05
N LEU A 351 -1.32 -4.18 -13.08
CA LEU A 351 -0.55 -2.94 -13.00
C LEU A 351 0.28 -2.75 -14.27
N LEU A 352 1.04 -3.76 -14.72
CA LEU A 352 1.82 -3.67 -15.95
C LEU A 352 0.97 -3.27 -17.15
N PHE A 353 -0.18 -3.93 -17.34
CA PHE A 353 -1.07 -3.63 -18.45
C PHE A 353 -1.53 -2.17 -18.43
N ILE A 354 -2.00 -1.69 -17.27
CA ILE A 354 -2.47 -0.32 -17.12
C ILE A 354 -1.31 0.68 -17.34
N ILE A 355 -0.14 0.42 -16.77
CA ILE A 355 1.05 1.27 -16.91
C ILE A 355 1.47 1.39 -18.38
N ILE A 356 1.50 0.29 -19.13
CA ILE A 356 1.82 0.34 -20.57
C ILE A 356 0.78 1.17 -21.34
N CYS A 357 -0.52 0.98 -21.06
CA CYS A 357 -1.56 1.79 -21.67
C CYS A 357 -1.37 3.28 -21.38
N ILE A 358 -0.98 3.64 -20.17
CA ILE A 358 -0.70 5.02 -19.75
C ILE A 358 0.52 5.58 -20.50
N VAL A 359 1.63 4.86 -20.55
CA VAL A 359 2.84 5.29 -21.26
C VAL A 359 2.55 5.57 -22.74
N ILE A 360 1.79 4.70 -23.39
CA ILE A 360 1.40 4.85 -24.80
C ILE A 360 0.44 6.04 -25.00
N SER A 361 -0.45 6.29 -24.05
CA SER A 361 -1.46 7.38 -24.14
C SER A 361 -0.86 8.75 -23.90
N PHE A 362 -0.03 8.90 -22.87
CA PHE A 362 0.52 10.19 -22.45
C PHE A 362 1.81 10.59 -23.20
N LYS A 363 2.62 9.64 -23.62
CA LYS A 363 3.82 9.80 -24.48
C LYS A 363 4.97 10.62 -23.92
N SER A 364 4.80 11.38 -22.86
CA SER A 364 5.83 12.20 -22.22
C SER A 364 5.67 12.25 -20.71
N SER A 365 6.79 12.48 -19.99
CA SER A 365 6.76 12.64 -18.54
C SER A 365 6.00 13.90 -18.10
N ASP A 366 6.03 14.96 -18.90
CA ASP A 366 5.33 16.23 -18.64
C ASP A 366 3.81 16.01 -18.60
N ASN A 367 3.25 15.26 -19.56
CA ASN A 367 1.83 14.93 -19.55
C ASN A 367 1.43 14.02 -18.37
N LEU A 368 2.32 13.11 -17.96
CA LEU A 368 2.10 12.26 -16.78
C LEU A 368 2.15 13.06 -15.48
N ALA A 369 3.01 14.08 -15.40
CA ALA A 369 3.14 14.93 -14.23
C ALA A 369 1.83 15.68 -13.92
N ALA A 370 1.11 16.13 -14.94
CA ALA A 370 -0.19 16.77 -14.77
C ALA A 370 -1.25 15.84 -14.15
N ALA A 371 -1.18 14.53 -14.49
CA ALA A 371 -2.11 13.52 -13.98
C ALA A 371 -1.80 13.07 -12.55
N TYR A 372 -0.56 13.24 -12.06
CA TYR A 372 -0.04 12.54 -10.89
C TYR A 372 -0.55 13.10 -9.55
N GLY A 373 -0.52 14.41 -9.38
CA GLY A 373 -0.68 15.04 -8.06
C GLY A 373 -2.01 14.80 -7.35
N ILE A 374 -3.11 14.49 -8.08
CA ILE A 374 -4.44 14.42 -7.48
C ILE A 374 -4.61 13.18 -6.57
N ALA A 375 -4.04 12.04 -6.95
CA ALA A 375 -4.09 10.82 -6.13
C ALA A 375 -3.34 11.01 -4.81
N VAL A 376 -2.12 11.55 -4.89
CA VAL A 376 -1.27 11.82 -3.74
C VAL A 376 -1.94 12.80 -2.77
N THR A 377 -2.47 13.92 -3.27
CA THR A 377 -3.11 14.94 -2.42
C THR A 377 -4.41 14.44 -1.80
N ALA A 378 -5.20 13.64 -2.51
CA ALA A 378 -6.39 13.00 -1.94
C ALA A 378 -6.02 12.08 -0.77
N THR A 379 -4.98 11.25 -0.93
CA THR A 379 -4.49 10.37 0.14
C THR A 379 -3.95 11.18 1.32
N MET A 380 -3.25 12.30 1.07
CA MET A 380 -2.75 13.19 2.11
C MET A 380 -3.88 13.76 2.98
N VAL A 381 -4.99 14.20 2.38
CA VAL A 381 -6.18 14.70 3.11
C VAL A 381 -6.78 13.58 3.96
N ILE A 382 -6.92 12.37 3.40
CA ILE A 382 -7.47 11.21 4.10
C ILE A 382 -6.59 10.83 5.29
N THR A 383 -5.28 10.75 5.10
CA THR A 383 -4.31 10.45 6.16
C THR A 383 -4.40 11.48 7.29
N THR A 384 -4.56 12.76 6.98
CA THR A 384 -4.73 13.82 7.98
C THR A 384 -6.03 13.64 8.78
N VAL A 385 -7.14 13.28 8.14
CA VAL A 385 -8.42 13.01 8.83
C VAL A 385 -8.30 11.80 9.74
N LEU A 386 -7.74 10.68 9.25
CA LEU A 386 -7.56 9.47 10.06
C LEU A 386 -6.59 9.71 11.23
N ALA A 387 -5.48 10.43 11.01
CA ALA A 387 -4.53 10.81 12.05
C ALA A 387 -5.17 11.70 13.12
N CYS A 388 -6.08 12.61 12.75
CA CYS A 388 -6.86 13.41 13.70
C CYS A 388 -7.63 12.51 14.68
N VAL A 389 -8.30 11.48 14.17
CA VAL A 389 -9.05 10.52 14.99
C VAL A 389 -8.11 9.80 15.97
N VAL A 390 -6.95 9.34 15.49
CA VAL A 390 -5.95 8.67 16.32
C VAL A 390 -5.42 9.60 17.42
N MET A 391 -5.09 10.85 17.10
CA MET A 391 -4.62 11.84 18.08
C MET A 391 -5.64 12.08 19.18
N VAL A 392 -6.94 12.20 18.82
CA VAL A 392 -8.01 12.51 19.79
C VAL A 392 -8.40 11.27 20.57
N LYS A 393 -8.59 10.11 19.92
CA LYS A 393 -9.21 8.92 20.51
C LYS A 393 -8.22 7.89 21.05
N VAL A 394 -7.06 7.73 20.40
CA VAL A 394 -6.05 6.75 20.80
C VAL A 394 -5.00 7.40 21.71
N TRP A 395 -4.47 8.55 21.31
CA TRP A 395 -3.44 9.24 22.10
C TRP A 395 -4.01 10.14 23.20
N ASN A 396 -5.31 10.42 23.18
CA ASN A 396 -6.00 11.29 24.14
C ASN A 396 -5.36 12.69 24.28
N TRP A 397 -4.88 13.25 23.17
CA TRP A 397 -4.29 14.59 23.16
C TRP A 397 -5.35 15.66 23.39
N ASN A 398 -4.90 16.82 23.89
CA ASN A 398 -5.77 17.98 24.09
C ASN A 398 -6.44 18.36 22.74
N LYS A 399 -7.77 18.42 22.74
CA LYS A 399 -8.57 18.68 21.53
C LYS A 399 -8.23 20.01 20.86
N LEU A 400 -7.88 21.07 21.64
CA LEU A 400 -7.48 22.35 21.09
C LEU A 400 -6.13 22.27 20.36
N LEU A 401 -5.15 21.56 20.95
CA LEU A 401 -3.86 21.32 20.33
C LEU A 401 -4.02 20.51 19.03
N VAL A 402 -4.82 19.46 19.07
CA VAL A 402 -5.12 18.67 17.86
C VAL A 402 -5.80 19.53 16.80
N ALA A 403 -6.78 20.35 17.17
CA ALA A 403 -7.46 21.24 16.24
C ALA A 403 -6.48 22.20 15.56
N LEU A 404 -5.53 22.77 16.28
CA LEU A 404 -4.51 23.66 15.72
C LEU A 404 -3.56 22.93 14.75
N ILE A 405 -3.07 21.75 15.12
CA ILE A 405 -2.17 20.92 14.28
C ILE A 405 -2.91 20.49 13.01
N ILE A 406 -4.14 20.00 13.15
CA ILE A 406 -4.94 19.54 12.02
C ILE A 406 -5.37 20.72 11.12
N ALA A 407 -5.70 21.87 11.69
CA ALA A 407 -5.99 23.06 10.89
C ALA A 407 -4.80 23.46 10.02
N LEU A 408 -3.58 23.41 10.58
CA LEU A 408 -2.36 23.69 9.82
C LEU A 408 -2.17 22.68 8.67
N PHE A 409 -2.19 21.38 8.98
CA PHE A 409 -1.99 20.34 7.97
C PHE A 409 -3.10 20.32 6.93
N MET A 410 -4.35 20.47 7.35
CA MET A 410 -5.50 20.48 6.45
C MET A 410 -5.50 21.69 5.51
N THR A 411 -5.04 22.87 5.98
CA THR A 411 -4.88 24.05 5.11
C THR A 411 -3.89 23.77 3.99
N VAL A 412 -2.75 23.14 4.32
CA VAL A 412 -1.74 22.78 3.33
C VAL A 412 -2.28 21.69 2.38
N ASP A 413 -2.87 20.63 2.91
CA ASP A 413 -3.39 19.51 2.12
C ASP A 413 -4.52 19.95 1.19
N LEU A 414 -5.48 20.75 1.68
CA LEU A 414 -6.58 21.27 0.86
C LEU A 414 -6.09 22.28 -0.18
N GLY A 415 -5.05 23.06 0.14
CA GLY A 415 -4.40 23.94 -0.82
C GLY A 415 -3.82 23.14 -2.00
N PHE A 416 -3.06 22.08 -1.70
CA PHE A 416 -2.50 21.19 -2.71
C PHE A 416 -3.58 20.39 -3.47
N PHE A 417 -4.56 19.85 -2.76
CA PHE A 417 -5.66 19.10 -3.38
C PHE A 417 -6.48 19.98 -4.32
N GLY A 418 -6.85 21.20 -3.88
CA GLY A 418 -7.58 22.15 -4.71
C GLY A 418 -6.80 22.58 -5.95
N ALA A 419 -5.47 22.78 -5.83
CA ALA A 419 -4.62 23.10 -6.98
C ALA A 419 -4.59 21.94 -7.99
N ASN A 420 -4.54 20.70 -7.54
CA ASN A 420 -4.56 19.53 -8.42
C ASN A 420 -5.95 19.25 -9.01
N LEU A 421 -7.04 19.68 -8.37
CA LEU A 421 -8.37 19.61 -8.98
C LEU A 421 -8.47 20.41 -10.27
N LEU A 422 -7.71 21.50 -10.44
CA LEU A 422 -7.66 22.26 -11.69
C LEU A 422 -7.05 21.45 -12.84
N LYS A 423 -6.18 20.48 -12.54
CA LYS A 423 -5.52 19.63 -13.53
C LYS A 423 -6.31 18.37 -13.90
N VAL A 424 -7.56 18.23 -13.44
CA VAL A 424 -8.40 17.05 -13.75
C VAL A 424 -8.58 16.88 -15.25
N GLU A 425 -8.84 17.96 -16.00
CA GLU A 425 -9.01 17.92 -17.45
C GLU A 425 -7.71 17.60 -18.19
N GLU A 426 -6.56 17.94 -17.64
CA GLU A 426 -5.23 17.72 -18.22
C GLU A 426 -4.69 16.29 -18.00
N GLY A 427 -5.45 15.42 -17.32
CA GLY A 427 -5.06 14.02 -17.07
C GLY A 427 -5.38 13.51 -15.67
N GLY A 428 -5.64 14.40 -14.69
CA GLY A 428 -5.98 14.03 -13.30
C GLY A 428 -7.25 13.19 -13.15
N TRP A 429 -8.11 13.15 -14.18
CA TRP A 429 -9.28 12.25 -14.21
C TRP A 429 -8.90 10.76 -14.18
N LEU A 430 -7.70 10.40 -14.68
CA LEU A 430 -7.28 9.00 -14.81
C LEU A 430 -7.09 8.32 -13.45
N PRO A 431 -6.24 8.82 -12.51
CA PRO A 431 -6.12 8.20 -11.19
C PRO A 431 -7.43 8.25 -10.39
N LEU A 432 -8.23 9.28 -10.55
CA LEU A 432 -9.58 9.34 -9.96
C LEU A 432 -10.50 8.26 -10.52
N GLY A 433 -10.48 8.04 -11.84
CA GLY A 433 -11.26 7.00 -12.51
C GLY A 433 -10.84 5.59 -12.06
N ILE A 434 -9.53 5.33 -12.00
CA ILE A 434 -8.98 4.06 -11.48
C ILE A 434 -9.39 3.88 -10.02
N GLY A 435 -9.19 4.90 -9.19
CA GLY A 435 -9.54 4.87 -7.78
C GLY A 435 -11.04 4.66 -7.55
N ALA A 436 -11.90 5.33 -8.32
CA ALA A 436 -13.36 5.18 -8.25
C ALA A 436 -13.79 3.76 -8.67
N LEU A 437 -13.20 3.21 -9.72
CA LEU A 437 -13.46 1.82 -10.15
C LEU A 437 -13.05 0.82 -9.08
N LEU A 438 -11.84 0.96 -8.52
CA LEU A 438 -11.36 0.10 -7.44
C LEU A 438 -12.24 0.24 -6.20
N PHE A 439 -12.57 1.45 -5.80
CA PHE A 439 -13.47 1.70 -4.67
C PHE A 439 -14.84 1.05 -4.86
N PHE A 440 -15.41 1.16 -6.07
CA PHE A 440 -16.65 0.47 -6.42
C PHE A 440 -16.52 -1.05 -6.26
N LEU A 441 -15.43 -1.66 -6.75
CA LEU A 441 -15.19 -3.10 -6.64
C LEU A 441 -15.02 -3.53 -5.17
N LEU A 442 -14.20 -2.81 -4.38
CA LEU A 442 -13.97 -3.10 -2.97
C LEU A 442 -15.27 -2.99 -2.16
N MET A 443 -16.02 -1.92 -2.36
CA MET A 443 -17.32 -1.72 -1.69
C MET A 443 -18.38 -2.72 -2.13
N THR A 444 -18.32 -3.20 -3.37
CA THR A 444 -19.19 -4.27 -3.86
C THR A 444 -18.86 -5.60 -3.19
N TRP A 445 -17.57 -5.92 -3.09
CA TRP A 445 -17.10 -7.10 -2.37
C TRP A 445 -17.49 -7.05 -0.89
N PHE A 446 -17.18 -5.97 -0.21
CA PHE A 446 -17.50 -5.79 1.22
C PHE A 446 -19.01 -5.94 1.49
N LYS A 447 -19.85 -5.25 0.70
CA LYS A 447 -21.31 -5.32 0.83
C LYS A 447 -21.84 -6.73 0.54
N GLY A 448 -21.32 -7.38 -0.52
CA GLY A 448 -21.69 -8.75 -0.87
C GLY A 448 -21.33 -9.75 0.24
N ARG A 449 -20.14 -9.63 0.81
CA ARG A 449 -19.73 -10.46 1.97
C ARG A 449 -20.61 -10.26 3.19
N MET A 450 -21.04 -9.02 3.46
CA MET A 450 -21.99 -8.75 4.55
C MET A 450 -23.33 -9.46 4.30
N ILE A 451 -23.88 -9.35 3.08
CA ILE A 451 -25.15 -10.00 2.75
C ILE A 451 -25.03 -11.53 2.87
N VAL A 452 -23.96 -12.14 2.35
CA VAL A 452 -23.71 -13.58 2.53
C VAL A 452 -23.66 -13.96 3.99
N LYS A 453 -22.95 -13.19 4.83
CA LYS A 453 -22.87 -13.44 6.28
C LYS A 453 -24.24 -13.33 6.95
N GLU A 454 -25.03 -12.31 6.63
CA GLU A 454 -26.39 -12.11 7.15
C GLU A 454 -27.33 -13.26 6.75
N ARG A 455 -27.30 -13.70 5.48
CA ARG A 455 -28.10 -14.83 4.99
C ARG A 455 -27.71 -16.13 5.68
N THR A 456 -26.41 -16.43 5.74
CA THR A 456 -25.91 -17.63 6.42
C THR A 456 -26.27 -17.62 7.92
N ALA A 457 -26.29 -16.46 8.55
CA ALA A 457 -26.70 -16.34 9.95
C ALA A 457 -28.21 -16.50 10.16
N ALA A 458 -29.04 -16.00 9.23
CA ALA A 458 -30.49 -16.13 9.31
C ALA A 458 -30.98 -17.59 9.17
N ASP A 459 -30.34 -18.35 8.28
CA ASP A 459 -30.66 -19.75 8.01
C ASP A 459 -29.86 -20.72 8.90
N GLY A 460 -28.94 -20.20 9.70
CA GLY A 460 -27.99 -20.99 10.50
C GLY A 460 -28.60 -21.62 11.74
N ILE A 461 -28.23 -22.86 12.01
CA ILE A 461 -28.61 -23.57 13.26
C ILE A 461 -27.60 -23.22 14.35
N PRO A 462 -28.04 -22.81 15.56
CA PRO A 462 -27.13 -22.55 16.69
C PRO A 462 -26.32 -23.80 17.06
N LEU A 463 -24.99 -23.65 17.17
CA LEU A 463 -24.06 -24.78 17.33
C LEU A 463 -24.26 -25.53 18.66
N MET A 464 -24.31 -24.83 19.79
CA MET A 464 -24.35 -25.48 21.10
C MET A 464 -25.61 -26.33 21.36
N PRO A 465 -26.85 -25.83 21.08
CA PRO A 465 -28.05 -26.65 21.19
C PRO A 465 -28.03 -27.86 20.24
N PHE A 466 -27.52 -27.68 19.03
CA PHE A 466 -27.39 -28.76 18.07
C PHE A 466 -26.44 -29.87 18.55
N LEU A 467 -25.28 -29.51 19.10
CA LEU A 467 -24.30 -30.47 19.62
C LEU A 467 -24.86 -31.23 20.87
N GLN A 468 -25.64 -30.56 21.72
CA GLN A 468 -26.30 -31.23 22.84
C GLN A 468 -27.29 -32.30 22.35
N GLY A 469 -28.10 -31.99 21.33
CA GLY A 469 -28.99 -32.95 20.68
C GLY A 469 -28.24 -34.10 20.00
N LEU A 470 -27.12 -33.79 19.34
CA LEU A 470 -26.28 -34.76 18.67
C LEU A 470 -25.60 -35.75 19.65
N LEU A 471 -25.20 -35.26 20.82
CA LEU A 471 -24.62 -36.10 21.88
C LEU A 471 -25.65 -36.97 22.60
N ALA A 472 -26.89 -36.52 22.68
CA ALA A 472 -28.01 -37.32 23.23
C ALA A 472 -28.38 -38.50 22.30
N HIS A 473 -28.17 -38.34 20.98
CA HIS A 473 -28.46 -39.36 19.98
C HIS A 473 -27.25 -39.48 19.02
N PRO A 474 -26.10 -40.03 19.48
CA PRO A 474 -24.87 -39.98 18.74
C PRO A 474 -24.95 -40.86 17.47
N PRO A 475 -24.53 -40.33 16.31
CA PRO A 475 -24.39 -41.12 15.10
C PRO A 475 -23.23 -42.13 15.23
N HIS A 476 -23.10 -43.02 14.24
CA HIS A 476 -21.99 -43.93 14.19
C HIS A 476 -20.64 -43.16 14.19
N ARG A 477 -19.72 -43.58 15.07
CA ARG A 477 -18.37 -42.98 15.15
C ARG A 477 -17.41 -43.77 14.28
N VAL A 478 -16.60 -43.04 13.51
CA VAL A 478 -15.49 -43.58 12.70
C VAL A 478 -14.17 -43.09 13.28
N SER A 479 -13.12 -43.88 13.15
CA SER A 479 -11.79 -43.53 13.62
C SER A 479 -11.21 -42.32 12.92
N GLY A 480 -10.26 -41.64 13.57
CA GLY A 480 -9.55 -40.50 13.05
C GLY A 480 -10.14 -39.14 13.44
N THR A 481 -9.60 -38.09 12.84
CA THR A 481 -9.92 -36.68 13.14
C THR A 481 -10.62 -36.02 11.96
N ALA A 482 -11.76 -35.37 12.20
CA ALA A 482 -12.40 -34.46 11.25
C ALA A 482 -12.25 -33.01 11.70
N ILE A 483 -11.79 -32.15 10.79
CA ILE A 483 -11.68 -30.71 11.00
C ILE A 483 -12.67 -30.01 10.08
N TYR A 484 -13.68 -29.38 10.66
CA TYR A 484 -14.66 -28.56 9.95
C TYR A 484 -14.22 -27.10 9.97
N LEU A 485 -13.79 -26.57 8.82
CA LEU A 485 -13.50 -25.16 8.70
C LEU A 485 -14.82 -24.37 8.60
N THR A 486 -14.96 -23.38 9.48
CA THR A 486 -16.18 -22.56 9.56
C THR A 486 -15.85 -21.08 9.67
N GLY A 487 -16.73 -20.26 9.09
CA GLY A 487 -16.66 -18.80 9.23
C GLY A 487 -17.35 -18.26 10.50
N SER A 488 -18.01 -19.14 11.28
CA SER A 488 -18.71 -18.79 12.53
C SER A 488 -18.44 -19.84 13.61
N ASP A 489 -18.20 -19.38 14.81
CA ASP A 489 -18.04 -20.22 16.01
C ASP A 489 -19.36 -20.47 16.77
N THR A 490 -20.45 -19.86 16.30
CA THR A 490 -21.78 -19.93 16.94
C THR A 490 -22.80 -20.75 16.14
N LEU A 491 -22.50 -21.02 14.86
CA LEU A 491 -23.39 -21.74 13.94
C LEU A 491 -22.82 -23.10 13.57
N VAL A 492 -23.71 -24.05 13.30
CA VAL A 492 -23.32 -25.38 12.81
C VAL A 492 -22.72 -25.24 11.41
N PRO A 493 -21.49 -25.77 11.17
CA PRO A 493 -20.93 -25.79 9.84
C PRO A 493 -21.82 -26.56 8.87
N VAL A 494 -22.13 -25.95 7.71
CA VAL A 494 -22.97 -26.60 6.69
C VAL A 494 -22.34 -27.92 6.22
N SER A 495 -21.02 -28.00 6.16
CA SER A 495 -20.27 -29.23 5.85
C SER A 495 -20.51 -30.35 6.87
N LEU A 496 -20.70 -30.03 8.17
CA LEU A 496 -21.11 -31.02 9.18
C LEU A 496 -22.53 -31.52 8.92
N LEU A 497 -23.50 -30.61 8.65
CA LEU A 497 -24.89 -30.99 8.36
C LEU A 497 -24.97 -31.92 7.15
N HIS A 498 -24.23 -31.64 6.07
CA HIS A 498 -24.15 -32.50 4.91
C HIS A 498 -23.53 -33.88 5.22
N ASN A 499 -22.43 -33.90 5.99
CA ASN A 499 -21.80 -35.15 6.39
C ASN A 499 -22.75 -36.03 7.22
N LEU A 500 -23.43 -35.45 8.20
CA LEU A 500 -24.42 -36.17 9.01
C LEU A 500 -25.63 -36.62 8.21
N LYS A 501 -26.14 -35.79 7.28
CA LYS A 501 -27.30 -36.12 6.45
C LYS A 501 -27.02 -37.27 5.48
N HIS A 502 -25.87 -37.23 4.79
CA HIS A 502 -25.59 -38.14 3.68
C HIS A 502 -24.76 -39.36 4.12
N ASN A 503 -23.72 -39.16 4.92
CA ASN A 503 -22.82 -40.22 5.37
C ASN A 503 -23.26 -40.84 6.71
N LYS A 504 -24.04 -40.12 7.52
CA LYS A 504 -24.57 -40.56 8.83
C LYS A 504 -23.48 -40.95 9.85
N VAL A 505 -22.29 -40.38 9.71
CA VAL A 505 -21.14 -40.67 10.57
C VAL A 505 -20.58 -39.39 11.20
N LEU A 506 -19.88 -39.58 12.33
CA LEU A 506 -19.10 -38.54 13.00
C LEU A 506 -17.75 -39.13 13.40
N HIS A 507 -16.67 -38.40 13.22
CA HIS A 507 -15.35 -38.91 13.63
C HIS A 507 -15.18 -38.91 15.15
N GLU A 508 -14.32 -39.78 15.65
CA GLU A 508 -14.01 -39.87 17.09
C GLU A 508 -13.55 -38.51 17.63
N ARG A 509 -12.66 -37.85 16.90
CA ARG A 509 -12.25 -36.47 17.18
C ARG A 509 -12.81 -35.52 16.12
N THR A 510 -13.61 -34.55 16.55
CA THR A 510 -14.22 -33.56 15.65
C THR A 510 -13.88 -32.16 16.12
N ILE A 511 -13.26 -31.38 15.25
CA ILE A 511 -12.76 -30.02 15.52
C ILE A 511 -13.50 -29.03 14.64
N PHE A 512 -14.06 -27.99 15.26
CA PHE A 512 -14.63 -26.82 14.58
C PHE A 512 -13.59 -25.71 14.59
N LEU A 513 -12.92 -25.49 13.46
CA LEU A 513 -11.83 -24.54 13.32
C LEU A 513 -12.35 -23.23 12.67
N THR A 514 -12.21 -22.13 13.40
CA THR A 514 -12.56 -20.79 12.92
C THR A 514 -11.31 -19.92 12.87
N PHE A 515 -11.03 -19.32 11.72
CA PHE A 515 -9.99 -18.30 11.57
C PHE A 515 -10.57 -16.91 11.81
N ILE A 516 -9.91 -16.13 12.66
CA ILE A 516 -10.32 -14.78 13.02
C ILE A 516 -9.17 -13.82 12.67
N THR A 517 -9.42 -12.85 11.79
CA THR A 517 -8.47 -11.76 11.55
C THR A 517 -8.70 -10.66 12.58
N ARG A 518 -7.63 -10.23 13.26
CA ARG A 518 -7.65 -9.09 14.20
C ARG A 518 -7.15 -7.82 13.51
N ASP A 519 -7.58 -6.66 14.00
CA ASP A 519 -7.17 -5.33 13.52
C ASP A 519 -5.74 -4.95 13.97
N ILE A 520 -4.88 -5.94 14.18
CA ILE A 520 -3.45 -5.82 14.49
C ILE A 520 -2.64 -6.57 13.44
N PRO A 521 -1.40 -6.14 13.14
CA PRO A 521 -0.59 -6.78 12.11
C PRO A 521 -0.20 -8.23 12.45
N TYR A 522 0.21 -8.45 13.69
CA TYR A 522 0.69 -9.75 14.19
C TYR A 522 0.03 -10.09 15.53
N VAL A 523 -0.32 -11.36 15.72
CA VAL A 523 -0.86 -11.90 16.97
C VAL A 523 0.24 -12.66 17.71
N ASN A 524 0.34 -12.44 19.02
CA ASN A 524 1.29 -13.18 19.86
C ASN A 524 0.94 -14.68 19.86
N ASP A 525 1.98 -15.53 19.92
CA ASP A 525 1.80 -17.00 19.87
C ASP A 525 0.90 -17.51 21.02
N GLU A 526 0.95 -16.89 22.19
CA GLU A 526 0.12 -17.24 23.34
C GLU A 526 -1.38 -16.98 23.12
N GLU A 527 -1.72 -15.98 22.28
CA GLU A 527 -3.11 -15.59 21.95
C GLU A 527 -3.59 -16.18 20.62
N ARG A 528 -2.70 -16.85 19.88
CA ARG A 528 -2.96 -17.32 18.51
C ARG A 528 -4.03 -18.38 18.46
N VAL A 529 -3.98 -19.37 19.35
CA VAL A 529 -4.90 -20.50 19.34
C VAL A 529 -5.62 -20.63 20.67
N THR A 530 -6.94 -20.69 20.61
CA THR A 530 -7.80 -20.97 21.77
C THR A 530 -8.55 -22.26 21.50
N VAL A 531 -8.38 -23.25 22.37
CA VAL A 531 -9.06 -24.55 22.29
C VAL A 531 -10.05 -24.67 23.44
N LYS A 532 -11.31 -24.96 23.11
CA LYS A 532 -12.34 -25.29 24.08
C LYS A 532 -12.82 -26.72 23.82
N GLY A 533 -12.48 -27.65 24.74
CA GLY A 533 -13.00 -29.00 24.73
C GLY A 533 -14.50 -29.02 25.05
N LEU A 534 -15.23 -29.87 24.35
CA LEU A 534 -16.63 -30.20 24.60
C LEU A 534 -16.73 -31.71 24.86
N ASP A 535 -17.88 -32.16 25.38
CA ASP A 535 -18.09 -33.58 25.59
C ASP A 535 -18.06 -34.39 24.28
N GLY A 536 -17.77 -35.69 24.38
CA GLY A 536 -17.85 -36.62 23.25
C GLY A 536 -16.81 -36.43 22.15
N GLY A 537 -15.60 -35.93 22.47
CA GLY A 537 -14.51 -35.77 21.48
C GLY A 537 -14.70 -34.60 20.52
N LEU A 538 -15.51 -33.61 20.90
CA LEU A 538 -15.75 -32.39 20.14
C LEU A 538 -14.89 -31.24 20.67
N TYR A 539 -14.36 -30.39 19.78
CA TYR A 539 -13.49 -29.27 20.13
C TYR A 539 -13.85 -28.04 19.32
N LEU A 540 -13.91 -26.89 19.98
CA LEU A 540 -13.99 -25.58 19.34
C LEU A 540 -12.59 -24.97 19.34
N VAL A 541 -12.09 -24.64 18.17
CA VAL A 541 -10.77 -24.03 17.99
C VAL A 541 -10.95 -22.69 17.28
N LYS A 542 -10.38 -21.64 17.88
CA LYS A 542 -10.26 -20.33 17.27
C LYS A 542 -8.79 -20.04 17.02
N ALA A 543 -8.45 -19.76 15.78
CA ALA A 543 -7.12 -19.35 15.37
C ALA A 543 -7.14 -17.86 14.98
N ALA A 544 -6.48 -17.04 15.77
CA ALA A 544 -6.40 -15.59 15.54
C ALA A 544 -5.14 -15.25 14.75
N TYR A 545 -5.29 -14.44 13.72
CA TYR A 545 -4.21 -13.94 12.87
C TYR A 545 -4.31 -12.43 12.72
N GLY A 546 -3.16 -11.76 12.61
CA GLY A 546 -3.09 -10.37 12.24
C GLY A 546 -3.27 -10.16 10.73
N PHE A 547 -3.49 -8.91 10.33
CA PHE A 547 -3.71 -8.61 8.91
C PHE A 547 -2.44 -8.68 8.02
N ASN A 548 -1.25 -8.85 8.62
CA ASN A 548 0.02 -9.12 7.91
C ASN A 548 0.45 -10.59 7.99
N GLU A 549 -0.36 -11.43 8.61
CA GLU A 549 -0.08 -12.85 8.73
C GLU A 549 -0.89 -13.66 7.71
N THR A 550 -0.30 -14.74 7.23
CA THR A 550 -1.00 -15.70 6.36
C THR A 550 -1.50 -16.87 7.20
N PRO A 551 -2.83 -17.09 7.25
CA PRO A 551 -3.38 -18.24 7.97
C PRO A 551 -2.89 -19.57 7.39
N ASP A 552 -2.40 -20.46 8.25
CA ASP A 552 -1.94 -21.80 7.88
C ASP A 552 -2.51 -22.84 8.84
N VAL A 553 -3.28 -23.79 8.29
CA VAL A 553 -3.90 -24.86 9.08
C VAL A 553 -2.86 -25.77 9.72
N LYS A 554 -1.75 -26.05 9.04
CA LYS A 554 -0.70 -26.93 9.58
C LYS A 554 -0.02 -26.32 10.80
N ALA A 555 0.25 -25.00 10.73
CA ALA A 555 0.81 -24.25 11.85
C ALA A 555 -0.13 -24.28 13.06
N VAL A 556 -1.43 -24.08 12.84
CA VAL A 556 -2.45 -24.14 13.91
C VAL A 556 -2.47 -25.54 14.56
N LEU A 557 -2.43 -26.62 13.79
CA LEU A 557 -2.42 -27.98 14.34
C LEU A 557 -1.15 -28.27 15.16
N LEU A 558 -0.01 -27.76 14.73
CA LEU A 558 1.24 -27.86 15.49
C LEU A 558 1.16 -27.08 16.81
N ASP A 559 0.55 -25.90 16.80
CA ASP A 559 0.38 -25.08 18.00
C ASP A 559 -0.59 -25.73 18.99
N ILE A 560 -1.69 -26.32 18.51
CA ILE A 560 -2.61 -27.11 19.35
C ILE A 560 -1.86 -28.30 19.97
N GLY A 561 -1.02 -28.98 19.20
CA GLY A 561 -0.21 -30.09 19.68
C GLY A 561 0.74 -29.70 20.81
N ARG A 562 1.34 -28.52 20.72
CA ARG A 562 2.28 -28.00 21.73
C ARG A 562 1.58 -27.52 23.01
N THR A 563 0.42 -26.90 22.87
CA THR A 563 -0.25 -26.20 23.98
C THR A 563 -1.27 -27.07 24.72
N HIS A 564 -1.84 -28.09 24.05
CA HIS A 564 -2.94 -28.90 24.58
C HIS A 564 -2.64 -30.42 24.55
N ASP A 565 -1.42 -30.81 24.31
CA ASP A 565 -0.96 -32.22 24.27
C ASP A 565 -1.80 -33.12 23.32
N MET A 566 -2.23 -32.53 22.19
CA MET A 566 -3.01 -33.20 21.15
C MET A 566 -2.11 -33.53 19.96
N THR A 567 -1.94 -34.81 19.66
CA THR A 567 -1.24 -35.21 18.44
C THR A 567 -2.17 -35.30 17.25
N PHE A 568 -1.73 -34.78 16.11
CA PHE A 568 -2.45 -34.86 14.84
C PHE A 568 -1.61 -35.58 13.80
N GLU A 569 -2.12 -36.71 13.33
CA GLU A 569 -1.57 -37.39 12.16
C GLU A 569 -2.29 -36.87 10.92
N ILE A 570 -1.56 -36.16 10.04
CA ILE A 570 -2.14 -35.59 8.82
C ILE A 570 -2.80 -36.68 7.96
N MET A 571 -2.23 -37.89 7.96
CA MET A 571 -2.77 -39.01 7.19
C MET A 571 -4.07 -39.58 7.76
N ASP A 572 -4.38 -39.32 9.03
CA ASP A 572 -5.61 -39.72 9.72
C ASP A 572 -6.56 -38.54 9.96
N THR A 573 -6.27 -37.40 9.33
CA THR A 573 -7.07 -36.17 9.48
C THR A 573 -7.79 -35.83 8.16
N SER A 574 -9.11 -35.62 8.21
CA SER A 574 -9.94 -35.17 7.11
C SER A 574 -10.41 -33.74 7.31
N PHE A 575 -10.29 -32.90 6.29
CA PHE A 575 -10.69 -31.48 6.32
C PHE A 575 -11.99 -31.31 5.54
N PHE A 576 -13.02 -30.82 6.21
CA PHE A 576 -14.32 -30.56 5.63
C PHE A 576 -14.54 -29.06 5.42
N LEU A 577 -14.81 -28.66 4.19
CA LEU A 577 -15.07 -27.27 3.80
C LEU A 577 -16.42 -27.15 3.11
N ALA A 578 -17.09 -26.02 3.34
CA ALA A 578 -18.22 -25.62 2.53
C ALA A 578 -17.73 -24.76 1.35
N ARG A 579 -18.10 -25.16 0.12
CA ARG A 579 -17.88 -24.36 -1.08
C ARG A 579 -19.15 -23.57 -1.38
N GLU A 580 -19.16 -22.29 -1.04
CA GLU A 580 -20.27 -21.40 -1.27
C GLU A 580 -20.34 -21.01 -2.76
N THR A 581 -21.49 -21.19 -3.38
CA THR A 581 -21.81 -20.67 -4.72
C THR A 581 -22.85 -19.57 -4.56
N VAL A 582 -22.46 -18.34 -4.87
CA VAL A 582 -23.36 -17.18 -4.77
C VAL A 582 -24.24 -17.10 -6.01
N VAL A 583 -25.55 -17.01 -5.80
CA VAL A 583 -26.55 -16.89 -6.86
C VAL A 583 -27.24 -15.53 -6.72
N PRO A 584 -27.09 -14.63 -7.71
CA PRO A 584 -27.80 -13.35 -7.75
C PRO A 584 -29.31 -13.56 -7.89
N THR A 585 -30.09 -12.85 -7.08
CA THR A 585 -31.57 -12.92 -7.10
C THR A 585 -32.19 -11.53 -7.00
N GLN A 586 -33.51 -11.44 -6.85
CA GLN A 586 -34.21 -10.17 -6.59
C GLN A 586 -34.45 -9.93 -5.10
N LEU A 587 -33.76 -10.64 -4.22
CA LEU A 587 -33.87 -10.44 -2.78
C LEU A 587 -33.30 -9.08 -2.36
N PRO A 588 -33.80 -8.47 -1.25
CA PRO A 588 -33.28 -7.19 -0.77
C PRO A 588 -31.80 -7.29 -0.40
N GLY A 589 -30.97 -6.37 -0.88
CA GLY A 589 -29.53 -6.37 -0.54
C GLY A 589 -28.74 -5.39 -1.41
N MET A 590 -28.51 -5.75 -2.65
CA MET A 590 -27.88 -4.91 -3.68
C MET A 590 -28.73 -4.91 -4.95
N SER A 591 -28.38 -4.07 -5.93
CA SER A 591 -28.97 -4.18 -7.27
C SER A 591 -28.44 -5.43 -7.97
N VAL A 592 -29.29 -6.12 -8.73
CA VAL A 592 -28.96 -7.41 -9.39
C VAL A 592 -27.68 -7.36 -10.25
N TRP A 593 -27.45 -6.24 -10.97
CA TRP A 593 -26.22 -6.10 -11.75
C TRP A 593 -24.96 -6.06 -10.88
N ARG A 594 -25.04 -5.44 -9.70
CA ARG A 594 -23.95 -5.37 -8.72
C ARG A 594 -23.74 -6.72 -8.04
N GLU A 595 -24.80 -7.47 -7.78
CA GLU A 595 -24.72 -8.86 -7.30
C GLU A 595 -24.04 -9.78 -8.30
N ARG A 596 -24.28 -9.59 -9.62
CA ARG A 596 -23.54 -10.32 -10.68
C ARG A 596 -22.04 -10.01 -10.64
N VAL A 597 -21.66 -8.74 -10.41
CA VAL A 597 -20.25 -8.37 -10.24
C VAL A 597 -19.67 -9.06 -9.00
N PHE A 598 -20.38 -9.06 -7.89
CA PHE A 598 -19.94 -9.75 -6.68
C PHE A 598 -19.82 -11.27 -6.88
N ALA A 599 -20.80 -11.90 -7.50
CA ALA A 599 -20.78 -13.33 -7.81
C ALA A 599 -19.59 -13.69 -8.71
N TRP A 600 -19.30 -12.86 -9.73
CA TRP A 600 -18.12 -13.03 -10.58
C TRP A 600 -16.82 -12.91 -9.78
N MET A 601 -16.70 -11.91 -8.90
CA MET A 601 -15.54 -11.76 -8.01
C MET A 601 -15.40 -12.96 -7.08
N HIS A 602 -16.51 -13.48 -6.54
CA HIS A 602 -16.53 -14.63 -5.64
C HIS A 602 -16.10 -15.92 -6.33
N GLN A 603 -16.53 -16.15 -7.58
CA GLN A 603 -16.14 -17.31 -8.39
C GLN A 603 -14.65 -17.31 -8.74
N ASN A 604 -14.06 -16.12 -8.94
CA ASN A 604 -12.63 -15.95 -9.28
C ASN A 604 -11.73 -15.79 -8.03
N ALA A 605 -12.28 -15.81 -6.83
CA ALA A 605 -11.50 -15.80 -5.60
C ALA A 605 -10.68 -17.09 -5.43
N ALA A 606 -9.49 -16.98 -4.83
CA ALA A 606 -8.67 -18.15 -4.51
C ALA A 606 -9.44 -19.12 -3.60
N LYS A 607 -9.27 -20.41 -3.86
CA LYS A 607 -9.95 -21.47 -3.10
C LYS A 607 -9.49 -21.44 -1.63
N PRO A 608 -10.39 -21.72 -0.68
CA PRO A 608 -10.00 -21.82 0.73
C PRO A 608 -8.88 -22.84 0.98
N THR A 609 -8.87 -23.93 0.23
CA THR A 609 -7.82 -24.97 0.29
C THR A 609 -6.43 -24.42 0.06
N ASP A 610 -6.27 -23.58 -0.96
CA ASP A 610 -4.99 -22.97 -1.31
C ASP A 610 -4.64 -21.84 -0.33
N PHE A 611 -5.64 -21.06 0.08
CA PHE A 611 -5.44 -19.91 0.98
C PHE A 611 -5.03 -20.32 2.40
N PHE A 612 -5.58 -21.43 2.93
CA PHE A 612 -5.26 -21.94 4.28
C PHE A 612 -4.21 -23.05 4.27
N SER A 613 -3.53 -23.29 3.14
CA SER A 613 -2.49 -24.33 2.98
C SER A 613 -2.94 -25.73 3.38
N ILE A 614 -4.19 -26.12 3.05
CA ILE A 614 -4.77 -27.39 3.43
C ILE A 614 -4.27 -28.49 2.48
N PRO A 615 -3.87 -29.69 2.99
CA PRO A 615 -3.45 -30.81 2.14
C PRO A 615 -4.57 -31.26 1.19
N ALA A 616 -4.38 -31.10 -0.12
CA ALA A 616 -5.41 -31.32 -1.13
C ALA A 616 -5.98 -32.75 -1.16
N ASN A 617 -5.17 -33.76 -0.80
CA ASN A 617 -5.57 -35.16 -0.76
C ASN A 617 -6.38 -35.56 0.48
N ARG A 618 -6.63 -34.62 1.40
CA ARG A 618 -7.36 -34.82 2.65
C ARG A 618 -8.59 -33.92 2.78
N VAL A 619 -8.97 -33.25 1.69
CA VAL A 619 -10.08 -32.30 1.69
C VAL A 619 -11.35 -32.94 1.14
N VAL A 620 -12.45 -32.69 1.84
CA VAL A 620 -13.82 -32.97 1.38
C VAL A 620 -14.52 -31.62 1.21
N GLU A 621 -14.72 -31.20 -0.04
CA GLU A 621 -15.47 -29.98 -0.38
C GLU A 621 -16.95 -30.30 -0.60
N LEU A 622 -17.81 -29.61 0.13
CA LEU A 622 -19.27 -29.77 0.03
C LEU A 622 -19.88 -28.48 -0.49
N GLY A 623 -20.57 -28.57 -1.62
CA GLY A 623 -21.17 -27.41 -2.31
C GLY A 623 -22.44 -26.92 -1.61
N THR A 624 -22.53 -25.62 -1.39
CA THR A 624 -23.73 -24.91 -0.92
C THR A 624 -24.06 -23.75 -1.86
N LYS A 625 -25.35 -23.50 -2.10
CA LYS A 625 -25.81 -22.33 -2.85
C LYS A 625 -26.37 -21.30 -1.87
N ILE A 626 -25.96 -20.05 -2.01
CA ILE A 626 -26.44 -18.93 -1.20
C ILE A 626 -27.06 -17.91 -2.16
N GLU A 627 -28.33 -17.63 -1.99
CA GLU A 627 -29.04 -16.60 -2.74
C GLU A 627 -28.84 -15.23 -2.08
N ILE A 628 -28.51 -14.24 -2.90
CA ILE A 628 -28.25 -12.87 -2.43
C ILE A 628 -29.12 -11.86 -3.15
#